data_82ac97b6d84d0d6fee71e0477dd0b248
#
_entry.id   82ac97b6d84d0d6fee71e0477dd0b248
#
_cell.length_a   1.000
_cell.length_b   1.000
_cell.length_c   1.000
_cell.angle_alpha   90.00
_cell.angle_beta   90.00
_cell.angle_gamma   90.00
#
_symmetry.space_group_name_H-M   'P 1'
#
loop_
_entity.id
_entity.type
_entity.pdbx_description
1 polymer ?
#
loop_
_entity_poly.entity_id
_entity_poly.type
_entity_poly.pdbx_seq_one_letter_code
_entity_poly.pdbx_strand_id
1 'polypeptide(L)'
;MIFSCGGTRRPRRRLMPMLGLLAVFMAGCSQPGPWMLDNISGLVRPLRFRLTDDSGHVVDQSHYYGKVTMLYFGYTHCVDVCPDTLAKLGQAIRSVGPAGAGVRVLFVTVDPARDTATVLHRYVRAFGPEFVGLRGGNHALEVLARRYRVVYRRQKPDAHGDYEVTHSSGVFIFGRSGHARLLATSSDTAAAIGHDLRILLGTG
;
A
#
# COMPACT_ATOMS: atom_id res chain seq x y z
N MET A 1 -34.92 -21.28 -94.78
CA MET A 1 -35.82 -21.11 -93.63
C MET A 1 -35.13 -21.73 -92.42
N ILE A 2 -34.36 -20.92 -91.65
CA ILE A 2 -33.70 -21.42 -90.47
C ILE A 2 -33.77 -20.29 -89.44
N PHE A 3 -34.50 -20.50 -88.38
CA PHE A 3 -34.65 -19.61 -87.21
C PHE A 3 -33.48 -19.82 -86.26
N SER A 4 -32.73 -18.78 -85.99
CA SER A 4 -31.67 -18.77 -84.98
C SER A 4 -32.24 -18.25 -83.66
N CYS A 5 -32.09 -19.05 -82.59
CA CYS A 5 -32.57 -18.73 -81.25
C CYS A 5 -31.41 -18.11 -80.45
N GLY A 6 -31.57 -16.82 -80.11
CA GLY A 6 -30.62 -16.07 -79.31
C GLY A 6 -30.75 -16.36 -77.82
N GLY A 7 -29.67 -16.92 -77.26
CA GLY A 7 -29.61 -17.17 -75.82
C GLY A 7 -29.09 -15.96 -75.05
N THR A 8 -29.93 -15.43 -74.19
CA THR A 8 -29.59 -14.35 -73.26
C THR A 8 -28.83 -14.85 -72.07
N ARG A 9 -27.54 -14.53 -71.99
CA ARG A 9 -26.71 -14.82 -70.80
C ARG A 9 -27.05 -13.82 -69.66
N ARG A 10 -27.63 -14.34 -68.55
CA ARG A 10 -27.80 -13.63 -67.29
C ARG A 10 -26.44 -13.46 -66.58
N PRO A 11 -26.08 -12.28 -66.03
CA PRO A 11 -24.86 -12.11 -65.24
C PRO A 11 -25.04 -12.76 -63.88
N ARG A 12 -24.14 -13.67 -63.52
CA ARG A 12 -24.01 -14.21 -62.17
C ARG A 12 -23.50 -13.13 -61.23
N ARG A 13 -24.37 -12.63 -60.38
CA ARG A 13 -24.02 -11.83 -59.18
C ARG A 13 -23.16 -12.70 -58.29
N ARG A 14 -21.87 -12.38 -58.18
CA ARG A 14 -21.00 -12.92 -57.14
C ARG A 14 -21.38 -12.27 -55.82
N LEU A 15 -21.98 -13.04 -54.90
CA LEU A 15 -22.08 -12.69 -53.49
C LEU A 15 -20.64 -12.74 -52.92
N MET A 16 -20.10 -11.58 -52.58
CA MET A 16 -18.90 -11.47 -51.74
C MET A 16 -19.36 -11.78 -50.30
N PRO A 17 -18.75 -12.75 -49.61
CA PRO A 17 -18.95 -12.88 -48.16
C PRO A 17 -18.28 -11.71 -47.47
N MET A 18 -19.07 -10.91 -46.82
CA MET A 18 -18.63 -9.82 -45.90
C MET A 18 -18.04 -10.53 -44.67
N LEU A 19 -16.72 -10.71 -44.67
CA LEU A 19 -15.96 -11.25 -43.55
C LEU A 19 -15.99 -10.18 -42.43
N GLY A 20 -16.95 -10.33 -41.50
CA GLY A 20 -17.03 -9.49 -40.30
C GLY A 20 -15.78 -9.70 -39.44
N LEU A 21 -14.94 -8.68 -39.40
CA LEU A 21 -13.78 -8.61 -38.52
C LEU A 21 -14.29 -8.47 -37.07
N LEU A 22 -14.43 -9.61 -36.39
CA LEU A 22 -14.76 -9.66 -34.96
C LEU A 22 -13.53 -9.19 -34.19
N ALA A 23 -13.46 -7.90 -33.84
CA ALA A 23 -12.45 -7.36 -32.97
C ALA A 23 -12.64 -7.95 -31.56
N VAL A 24 -11.91 -9.04 -31.27
CA VAL A 24 -11.79 -9.58 -29.91
C VAL A 24 -11.04 -8.55 -29.07
N PHE A 25 -11.77 -7.77 -28.31
CA PHE A 25 -11.19 -6.97 -27.21
C PHE A 25 -10.63 -7.96 -26.20
N MET A 26 -9.34 -8.25 -26.30
CA MET A 26 -8.59 -8.93 -25.24
C MET A 26 -8.61 -7.97 -24.05
N ALA A 27 -9.54 -8.19 -23.12
CA ALA A 27 -9.46 -7.64 -21.77
C ALA A 27 -8.13 -8.15 -21.18
N GLY A 28 -7.11 -7.31 -21.20
CA GLY A 28 -5.82 -7.60 -20.60
C GLY A 28 -6.04 -7.87 -19.11
N CYS A 29 -6.04 -9.13 -18.70
CA CYS A 29 -5.83 -9.50 -17.32
C CYS A 29 -4.50 -8.86 -16.93
N SER A 30 -4.54 -7.83 -16.06
CA SER A 30 -3.35 -7.26 -15.44
C SER A 30 -2.60 -8.42 -14.79
N GLN A 31 -1.52 -8.87 -15.41
CA GLN A 31 -0.64 -9.85 -14.78
C GLN A 31 -0.19 -9.24 -13.45
N PRO A 32 -0.25 -9.98 -12.33
CA PRO A 32 0.35 -9.50 -11.11
C PRO A 32 1.80 -9.16 -11.41
N GLY A 33 2.21 -7.94 -11.11
CA GLY A 33 3.59 -7.52 -11.30
C GLY A 33 4.53 -8.45 -10.54
N PRO A 34 5.83 -8.41 -10.81
CA PRO A 34 6.82 -9.27 -10.17
C PRO A 34 7.07 -8.80 -8.72
N TRP A 35 6.02 -8.82 -7.88
CA TRP A 35 6.08 -8.43 -6.49
C TRP A 35 6.83 -9.46 -5.67
N MET A 36 7.73 -8.99 -4.79
CA MET A 36 8.42 -9.82 -3.81
C MET A 36 7.65 -9.92 -2.50
N LEU A 37 6.75 -8.96 -2.24
CA LEU A 37 5.86 -8.91 -1.08
C LEU A 37 4.47 -9.46 -1.41
N ASP A 38 3.69 -9.75 -0.38
CA ASP A 38 2.31 -10.21 -0.53
C ASP A 38 1.42 -9.14 -1.19
N ASN A 39 0.83 -9.46 -2.33
CA ASN A 39 -0.10 -8.58 -3.02
C ASN A 39 -1.48 -8.60 -2.36
N ILE A 40 -1.87 -7.48 -1.76
CA ILE A 40 -3.15 -7.28 -1.08
C ILE A 40 -4.11 -6.34 -1.83
N SER A 41 -3.83 -6.09 -3.13
CA SER A 41 -4.68 -5.24 -3.96
C SER A 41 -6.10 -5.81 -4.04
N GLY A 42 -7.10 -4.95 -3.77
CA GLY A 42 -8.50 -5.36 -3.74
C GLY A 42 -8.95 -6.12 -2.48
N LEU A 43 -8.03 -6.62 -1.65
CA LEU A 43 -8.33 -7.36 -0.41
C LEU A 43 -8.44 -6.43 0.81
N VAL A 44 -7.71 -5.33 0.80
CA VAL A 44 -7.64 -4.36 1.89
C VAL A 44 -8.22 -3.03 1.42
N ARG A 45 -8.96 -2.38 2.33
CA ARG A 45 -9.59 -1.07 2.06
C ARG A 45 -8.54 0.00 1.79
N PRO A 46 -8.84 1.03 0.97
CA PRO A 46 -7.95 2.17 0.75
C PRO A 46 -7.58 2.86 2.06
N LEU A 47 -6.43 3.55 2.05
CA LEU A 47 -5.94 4.32 3.19
C LEU A 47 -7.00 5.36 3.60
N ARG A 48 -7.41 5.30 4.86
CA ARG A 48 -8.35 6.26 5.43
C ARG A 48 -8.19 6.35 6.93
N PHE A 49 -7.90 7.55 7.42
CA PHE A 49 -7.79 7.87 8.84
C PHE A 49 -8.00 9.37 9.07
N ARG A 50 -8.14 9.76 10.33
CA ARG A 50 -8.05 11.13 10.81
C ARG A 50 -7.39 11.07 12.19
N LEU A 51 -6.14 11.52 12.29
CA LEU A 51 -5.30 11.45 13.49
C LEU A 51 -4.52 12.75 13.65
N THR A 52 -3.77 12.88 14.74
CA THR A 52 -2.83 13.97 14.95
C THR A 52 -1.42 13.46 14.67
N ASP A 53 -0.65 14.22 13.90
CA ASP A 53 0.75 13.90 13.66
C ASP A 53 1.66 14.28 14.85
N ASP A 54 2.91 13.90 14.76
CA ASP A 54 3.94 14.15 15.77
C ASP A 54 4.39 15.63 15.84
N SER A 55 3.86 16.47 14.96
CA SER A 55 4.00 17.94 14.97
C SER A 55 2.75 18.64 15.56
N GLY A 56 1.72 17.89 15.94
CA GLY A 56 0.49 18.40 16.54
C GLY A 56 -0.61 18.78 15.55
N HIS A 57 -0.44 18.53 14.25
CA HIS A 57 -1.45 18.85 13.24
C HIS A 57 -2.42 17.69 13.06
N VAL A 58 -3.70 18.04 12.87
CA VAL A 58 -4.69 17.04 12.47
C VAL A 58 -4.50 16.73 10.99
N VAL A 59 -4.22 15.46 10.69
CA VAL A 59 -3.97 14.95 9.33
C VAL A 59 -4.89 13.79 8.99
N ASP A 60 -5.13 13.62 7.70
CA ASP A 60 -5.82 12.47 7.14
C ASP A 60 -5.06 11.92 5.91
N GLN A 61 -5.61 10.91 5.26
CA GLN A 61 -4.97 10.27 4.12
C GLN A 61 -4.70 11.23 2.94
N SER A 62 -5.44 12.33 2.79
CA SER A 62 -5.26 13.26 1.66
C SER A 62 -3.91 13.98 1.71
N HIS A 63 -3.33 14.18 2.89
CA HIS A 63 -2.00 14.76 3.10
C HIS A 63 -0.87 13.88 2.49
N TYR A 64 -1.18 12.63 2.21
CA TYR A 64 -0.21 11.64 1.73
C TYR A 64 -0.47 11.17 0.30
N TYR A 65 -1.50 11.67 -0.38
CA TYR A 65 -1.71 11.39 -1.79
C TYR A 65 -0.54 11.89 -2.64
N GLY A 66 -0.22 11.16 -3.71
CA GLY A 66 0.99 11.38 -4.50
C GLY A 66 2.25 10.69 -3.94
N LYS A 67 2.19 10.17 -2.71
CA LYS A 67 3.27 9.40 -2.07
C LYS A 67 2.91 7.90 -1.99
N VAL A 68 3.92 7.06 -2.07
CA VAL A 68 3.79 5.67 -1.61
C VAL A 68 3.80 5.70 -0.08
N THR A 69 2.75 5.16 0.54
CA THR A 69 2.56 5.27 1.99
C THR A 69 2.65 3.90 2.65
N MET A 70 3.47 3.77 3.66
CA MET A 70 3.59 2.58 4.50
C MET A 70 2.93 2.85 5.86
N LEU A 71 1.93 2.06 6.23
CA LEU A 71 1.23 2.17 7.50
C LEU A 71 1.66 1.05 8.43
N TYR A 72 2.20 1.39 9.59
CA TYR A 72 2.67 0.47 10.60
C TYR A 72 2.12 0.86 11.97
N PHE A 73 1.59 -0.14 12.70
CA PHE A 73 1.11 0.05 14.06
C PHE A 73 2.17 -0.42 15.04
N GLY A 74 2.49 0.39 16.03
CA GLY A 74 3.51 0.09 17.02
C GLY A 74 3.46 1.02 18.23
N TYR A 75 4.48 0.98 19.06
CA TYR A 75 4.61 1.89 20.20
C TYR A 75 6.10 2.12 20.52
N THR A 76 6.44 3.27 21.12
CA THR A 76 7.85 3.68 21.27
C THR A 76 8.61 2.88 22.32
N HIS A 77 7.91 2.24 23.26
CA HIS A 77 8.50 1.39 24.30
C HIS A 77 8.67 -0.07 23.88
N CYS A 78 8.43 -0.40 22.61
CA CYS A 78 8.75 -1.70 22.03
C CYS A 78 10.26 -1.81 21.87
N VAL A 79 10.88 -2.77 22.54
CA VAL A 79 12.37 -2.88 22.59
C VAL A 79 12.98 -3.63 21.42
N ASP A 80 12.20 -4.36 20.62
CA ASP A 80 12.71 -5.30 19.61
C ASP A 80 12.02 -5.09 18.25
N VAL A 81 10.80 -5.57 18.06
CA VAL A 81 10.14 -5.68 16.75
C VAL A 81 9.92 -4.33 16.07
N CYS A 82 9.53 -3.29 16.82
CA CYS A 82 9.24 -1.98 16.23
C CYS A 82 10.49 -1.28 15.69
N PRO A 83 11.59 -1.13 16.46
CA PRO A 83 12.79 -0.49 15.94
C PRO A 83 13.40 -1.26 14.77
N ASP A 84 13.41 -2.61 14.81
CA ASP A 84 13.90 -3.42 13.70
C ASP A 84 13.08 -3.23 12.43
N THR A 85 11.76 -3.21 12.56
CA THR A 85 10.87 -2.95 11.42
C THR A 85 11.13 -1.57 10.83
N LEU A 86 11.19 -0.51 11.64
CA LEU A 86 11.42 0.85 11.16
C LEU A 86 12.82 1.02 10.54
N ALA A 87 13.86 0.38 11.11
CA ALA A 87 15.20 0.37 10.55
C ALA A 87 15.22 -0.30 9.17
N LYS A 88 14.53 -1.44 9.03
CA LYS A 88 14.35 -2.17 7.76
C LYS A 88 13.64 -1.31 6.72
N LEU A 89 12.55 -0.60 7.07
CA LEU A 89 11.86 0.33 6.18
C LEU A 89 12.77 1.49 5.76
N GLY A 90 13.54 2.08 6.68
CA GLY A 90 14.51 3.13 6.38
C GLY A 90 15.60 2.66 5.43
N GLN A 91 16.11 1.43 5.60
CA GLN A 91 17.07 0.84 4.68
C GLN A 91 16.47 0.65 3.27
N ALA A 92 15.23 0.15 3.17
CA ALA A 92 14.52 -0.01 1.91
C ALA A 92 14.32 1.34 1.19
N ILE A 93 13.92 2.39 1.93
CA ILE A 93 13.75 3.74 1.37
C ILE A 93 15.09 4.29 0.85
N ARG A 94 16.17 4.16 1.62
CA ARG A 94 17.51 4.59 1.16
C ARG A 94 17.96 3.85 -0.09
N SER A 95 17.62 2.57 -0.24
CA SER A 95 18.02 1.75 -1.39
C SER A 95 17.40 2.18 -2.73
N VAL A 96 16.32 2.96 -2.70
CA VAL A 96 15.68 3.52 -3.91
C VAL A 96 16.21 4.93 -4.27
N GLY A 97 17.22 5.40 -3.54
CA GLY A 97 17.88 6.67 -3.81
C GLY A 97 16.96 7.89 -3.70
N PRO A 98 17.13 8.91 -4.56
CA PRO A 98 16.33 10.16 -4.49
C PRO A 98 14.81 9.94 -4.59
N ALA A 99 14.37 8.86 -5.24
CA ALA A 99 12.95 8.51 -5.34
C ALA A 99 12.31 8.21 -3.97
N GLY A 100 13.12 7.85 -2.97
CA GLY A 100 12.69 7.66 -1.58
C GLY A 100 11.96 8.87 -0.98
N ALA A 101 12.25 10.08 -1.44
CA ALA A 101 11.49 11.28 -1.08
C ALA A 101 9.99 11.19 -1.45
N GLY A 102 9.64 10.27 -2.35
CA GLY A 102 8.27 9.90 -2.73
C GLY A 102 7.57 8.94 -1.76
N VAL A 103 8.23 8.50 -0.69
CA VAL A 103 7.69 7.57 0.31
C VAL A 103 7.32 8.30 1.60
N ARG A 104 6.34 7.79 2.34
CA ARG A 104 6.05 8.16 3.74
C ARG A 104 5.78 6.91 4.56
N VAL A 105 6.37 6.84 5.75
CA VAL A 105 6.09 5.81 6.75
C VAL A 105 5.24 6.45 7.85
N LEU A 106 4.03 5.97 8.01
CA LEU A 106 3.08 6.40 9.03
C LEU A 106 3.13 5.40 10.20
N PHE A 107 3.82 5.78 11.25
CA PHE A 107 3.89 5.03 12.49
C PHE A 107 2.72 5.40 13.39
N VAL A 108 1.71 4.55 13.46
CA VAL A 108 0.52 4.76 14.30
C VAL A 108 0.76 4.16 15.66
N THR A 109 0.79 5.01 16.70
CA THR A 109 0.92 4.47 18.05
C THR A 109 -0.32 3.71 18.49
N VAL A 110 -0.10 2.57 19.13
CA VAL A 110 -1.12 1.80 19.86
C VAL A 110 -1.06 2.02 21.38
N ASP A 111 -0.18 2.93 21.84
CA ASP A 111 -0.04 3.33 23.24
C ASP A 111 -0.02 4.86 23.42
N PRO A 112 -1.10 5.55 23.12
CA PRO A 112 -1.15 7.01 23.17
C PRO A 112 -0.96 7.58 24.59
N ALA A 113 -1.02 6.75 25.63
CA ALA A 113 -0.80 7.17 27.00
C ALA A 113 0.68 7.51 27.25
N ARG A 114 1.61 6.69 26.77
CA ARG A 114 3.06 6.93 26.89
C ARG A 114 3.64 7.70 25.68
N ASP A 115 3.08 7.49 24.50
CA ASP A 115 3.57 8.06 23.26
C ASP A 115 2.99 9.46 23.01
N THR A 116 3.52 10.46 23.71
CA THR A 116 3.20 11.87 23.44
C THR A 116 3.70 12.30 22.05
N ALA A 117 3.22 13.43 21.51
CA ALA A 117 3.71 13.94 20.23
C ALA A 117 5.24 14.11 20.23
N THR A 118 5.80 14.68 21.31
CA THR A 118 7.26 14.87 21.44
C THR A 118 8.02 13.53 21.47
N VAL A 119 7.51 12.52 22.17
CA VAL A 119 8.11 11.18 22.23
C VAL A 119 8.09 10.54 20.85
N LEU A 120 6.94 10.55 20.18
CA LEU A 120 6.79 10.04 18.82
C LEU A 120 7.72 10.76 17.83
N HIS A 121 7.76 12.07 17.86
CA HIS A 121 8.62 12.88 16.98
C HIS A 121 10.08 12.44 17.09
N ARG A 122 10.61 12.38 18.31
CA ARG A 122 11.98 11.95 18.57
C ARG A 122 12.24 10.54 18.08
N TYR A 123 11.30 9.63 18.34
CA TYR A 123 11.42 8.23 18.00
C TYR A 123 11.43 8.01 16.48
N VAL A 124 10.45 8.52 15.75
CA VAL A 124 10.34 8.27 14.32
C VAL A 124 11.42 8.98 13.51
N ARG A 125 11.86 10.16 13.95
CA ARG A 125 12.92 10.93 13.29
C ARG A 125 14.28 10.26 13.33
N ALA A 126 14.52 9.36 14.26
CA ALA A 126 15.74 8.55 14.30
C ALA A 126 15.89 7.62 13.09
N PHE A 127 14.80 7.30 12.38
CA PHE A 127 14.80 6.39 11.22
C PHE A 127 14.87 7.12 9.87
N GLY A 128 14.52 8.41 9.83
CA GLY A 128 14.63 9.24 8.62
C GLY A 128 13.54 10.32 8.52
N PRO A 129 13.71 11.26 7.59
CA PRO A 129 12.74 12.35 7.38
C PRO A 129 11.41 11.89 6.79
N GLU A 130 11.35 10.69 6.20
CA GLU A 130 10.15 10.10 5.61
C GLU A 130 9.17 9.55 6.67
N PHE A 131 9.61 9.44 7.93
CA PHE A 131 8.84 8.87 9.01
C PHE A 131 8.01 9.95 9.73
N VAL A 132 6.73 9.62 9.96
CA VAL A 132 5.75 10.48 10.64
C VAL A 132 5.06 9.66 11.71
N GLY A 133 5.10 10.15 12.96
CA GLY A 133 4.35 9.55 14.07
C GLY A 133 2.89 10.03 14.05
N LEU A 134 1.97 9.10 14.19
CA LEU A 134 0.53 9.41 14.27
C LEU A 134 -0.04 8.94 15.60
N ARG A 135 -0.83 9.78 16.22
CA ARG A 135 -1.54 9.49 17.48
C ARG A 135 -2.99 9.92 17.43
N GLY A 136 -3.79 9.36 18.30
CA GLY A 136 -5.21 9.71 18.45
C GLY A 136 -5.77 9.23 19.79
N GLY A 137 -7.03 9.55 20.05
CA GLY A 137 -7.74 8.94 21.17
C GLY A 137 -8.00 7.45 20.93
N ASN A 138 -8.18 6.67 21.99
CA ASN A 138 -8.36 5.21 21.94
C ASN A 138 -9.41 4.77 20.91
N HIS A 139 -10.56 5.44 20.86
CA HIS A 139 -11.61 5.11 19.91
C HIS A 139 -11.15 5.27 18.44
N ALA A 140 -10.44 6.35 18.10
CA ALA A 140 -9.95 6.57 16.73
C ALA A 140 -8.92 5.51 16.34
N LEU A 141 -8.04 5.13 17.27
CA LEU A 141 -7.04 4.08 17.07
C LEU A 141 -7.69 2.70 16.90
N GLU A 142 -8.69 2.36 17.70
CA GLU A 142 -9.46 1.12 17.57
C GLU A 142 -10.21 1.03 16.23
N VAL A 143 -10.84 2.13 15.78
CA VAL A 143 -11.53 2.17 14.49
C VAL A 143 -10.53 1.94 13.36
N LEU A 144 -9.34 2.56 13.43
CA LEU A 144 -8.29 2.39 12.43
C LEU A 144 -7.73 0.97 12.44
N ALA A 145 -7.41 0.42 13.62
CA ALA A 145 -6.91 -0.94 13.77
C ALA A 145 -7.90 -1.97 13.20
N ARG A 146 -9.19 -1.85 13.56
CA ARG A 146 -10.26 -2.71 13.01
C ARG A 146 -10.37 -2.62 11.50
N ARG A 147 -10.19 -1.42 10.93
CA ARG A 147 -10.21 -1.21 9.47
C ARG A 147 -9.18 -2.07 8.74
N TYR A 148 -8.01 -2.22 9.32
CA TYR A 148 -6.90 -3.00 8.75
C TYR A 148 -6.71 -4.36 9.42
N ARG A 149 -7.67 -4.80 10.25
CA ARG A 149 -7.62 -6.09 10.96
C ARG A 149 -6.36 -6.24 11.83
N VAL A 150 -5.86 -5.12 12.33
CA VAL A 150 -4.75 -5.09 13.28
C VAL A 150 -5.29 -5.35 14.67
N VAL A 151 -4.68 -6.29 15.37
CA VAL A 151 -4.98 -6.60 16.76
C VAL A 151 -3.86 -6.05 17.63
N TYR A 152 -4.21 -5.36 18.70
CA TYR A 152 -3.27 -4.96 19.73
C TYR A 152 -3.90 -5.13 21.12
N ARG A 153 -3.07 -5.43 22.10
CA ARG A 153 -3.50 -5.61 23.49
C ARG A 153 -2.43 -5.13 24.45
N ARG A 154 -2.79 -4.23 25.32
CA ARG A 154 -1.97 -3.84 26.46
C ARG A 154 -1.94 -4.99 27.47
N GLN A 155 -0.74 -5.41 27.89
CA GLN A 155 -0.51 -6.39 28.93
C GLN A 155 -0.78 -5.76 30.31
N LYS A 156 -0.91 -6.60 31.36
CA LYS A 156 -0.97 -6.10 32.71
C LYS A 156 0.38 -5.48 33.08
N PRO A 157 0.39 -4.32 33.78
CA PRO A 157 1.61 -3.75 34.29
C PRO A 157 2.34 -4.73 35.24
N ASP A 158 3.64 -4.71 35.21
CA ASP A 158 4.50 -5.40 36.17
C ASP A 158 4.55 -4.68 37.53
N ALA A 159 5.41 -5.15 38.43
CA ALA A 159 5.58 -4.57 39.75
C ALA A 159 6.13 -3.12 39.74
N HIS A 160 6.71 -2.68 38.65
CA HIS A 160 7.27 -1.33 38.46
C HIS A 160 6.29 -0.41 37.69
N GLY A 161 5.14 -0.95 37.25
CA GLY A 161 4.14 -0.22 36.48
C GLY A 161 4.38 -0.26 34.98
N ASP A 162 5.43 -0.94 34.52
CA ASP A 162 5.74 -1.11 33.11
C ASP A 162 4.86 -2.19 32.47
N TYR A 163 4.53 -1.99 31.19
CA TYR A 163 3.72 -2.95 30.43
C TYR A 163 4.12 -3.01 28.97
N GLU A 164 3.92 -4.17 28.39
CA GLU A 164 4.07 -4.39 26.97
C GLU A 164 2.73 -4.25 26.23
N VAL A 165 2.80 -3.95 24.93
CA VAL A 165 1.65 -3.98 24.02
C VAL A 165 1.91 -4.98 22.92
N THR A 166 1.24 -6.11 22.97
CA THR A 166 1.23 -7.07 21.86
C THR A 166 0.47 -6.46 20.69
N HIS A 167 1.04 -6.48 19.49
CA HIS A 167 0.38 -5.99 18.28
C HIS A 167 0.78 -6.77 17.03
N SER A 168 -0.06 -6.70 15.99
CA SER A 168 0.27 -7.23 14.67
C SER A 168 1.41 -6.42 14.05
N SER A 169 2.41 -7.08 13.47
CA SER A 169 3.65 -6.47 12.97
C SER A 169 3.68 -6.21 11.45
N GLY A 170 2.57 -6.44 10.74
CA GLY A 170 2.49 -6.20 9.31
C GLY A 170 2.55 -4.71 8.94
N VAL A 171 3.23 -4.40 7.84
CA VAL A 171 3.32 -3.07 7.23
C VAL A 171 2.48 -3.04 5.97
N PHE A 172 1.41 -2.25 5.98
CA PHE A 172 0.52 -2.07 4.83
C PHE A 172 1.11 -1.03 3.89
N ILE A 173 1.30 -1.36 2.62
CA ILE A 173 1.86 -0.45 1.62
C ILE A 173 0.77 -0.03 0.65
N PHE A 174 0.58 1.28 0.53
CA PHE A 174 -0.40 1.91 -0.33
C PHE A 174 0.29 2.64 -1.48
N GLY A 175 -0.28 2.53 -2.67
CA GLY A 175 0.15 3.31 -3.82
C GLY A 175 -0.17 4.80 -3.68
N ARG A 176 0.29 5.61 -4.63
CA ARG A 176 0.15 7.08 -4.62
C ARG A 176 -1.30 7.58 -4.55
N SER A 177 -2.27 6.78 -4.97
CA SER A 177 -3.70 7.07 -4.88
C SER A 177 -4.34 6.63 -3.56
N GLY A 178 -3.55 6.07 -2.62
CA GLY A 178 -4.04 5.55 -1.36
C GLY A 178 -4.70 4.17 -1.43
N HIS A 179 -4.67 3.48 -2.59
CA HIS A 179 -5.14 2.10 -2.68
C HIS A 179 -4.11 1.13 -2.11
N ALA A 180 -4.56 0.14 -1.34
CA ALA A 180 -3.70 -0.90 -0.82
C ALA A 180 -3.07 -1.71 -1.95
N ARG A 181 -1.78 -2.00 -1.83
CA ARG A 181 -1.01 -2.73 -2.84
C ARG A 181 -0.32 -3.95 -2.25
N LEU A 182 0.48 -3.77 -1.21
CA LEU A 182 1.34 -4.82 -0.68
C LEU A 182 1.29 -4.87 0.84
N LEU A 183 1.61 -6.03 1.40
CA LEU A 183 1.84 -6.24 2.83
C LEU A 183 3.26 -6.77 3.01
N ALA A 184 4.05 -6.06 3.80
CA ALA A 184 5.32 -6.56 4.27
C ALA A 184 5.17 -7.14 5.68
N THR A 185 5.84 -8.25 5.92
CA THR A 185 5.86 -8.99 7.20
C THR A 185 7.24 -8.94 7.84
N SER A 186 7.38 -9.50 9.04
CA SER A 186 8.68 -9.58 9.72
C SER A 186 9.71 -10.41 8.96
N SER A 187 9.28 -11.39 8.15
CA SER A 187 10.14 -12.25 7.33
C SER A 187 10.70 -11.57 6.08
N ASP A 188 10.10 -10.45 5.65
CA ASP A 188 10.54 -9.77 4.45
C ASP A 188 11.81 -8.95 4.69
N THR A 189 12.70 -8.95 3.68
CA THR A 189 13.97 -8.22 3.74
C THR A 189 13.81 -6.77 3.27
N ALA A 190 14.73 -5.90 3.70
CA ALA A 190 14.80 -4.53 3.18
C ALA A 190 15.01 -4.51 1.64
N ALA A 191 15.70 -5.51 1.09
CA ALA A 191 15.91 -5.63 -0.35
C ALA A 191 14.61 -5.92 -1.10
N ALA A 192 13.77 -6.84 -0.59
CA ALA A 192 12.45 -7.14 -1.16
C ALA A 192 11.52 -5.91 -1.13
N ILE A 193 11.46 -5.23 0.02
CA ILE A 193 10.68 -4.00 0.17
C ILE A 193 11.19 -2.92 -0.81
N GLY A 194 12.51 -2.73 -0.90
CA GLY A 194 13.13 -1.76 -1.81
C GLY A 194 12.89 -2.06 -3.28
N HIS A 195 12.88 -3.35 -3.66
CA HIS A 195 12.50 -3.80 -5.00
C HIS A 195 11.08 -3.33 -5.35
N ASP A 196 10.12 -3.64 -4.50
CA ASP A 196 8.72 -3.33 -4.75
C ASP A 196 8.42 -1.83 -4.68
N LEU A 197 9.16 -1.08 -3.84
CA LEU A 197 9.10 0.37 -3.81
C LEU A 197 9.51 0.99 -5.15
N ARG A 198 10.56 0.47 -5.84
CA ARG A 198 10.96 0.98 -7.17
C ARG A 198 9.80 0.86 -8.16
N ILE A 199 9.11 -0.28 -8.17
CA ILE A 199 7.96 -0.50 -9.05
C ILE A 199 6.83 0.48 -8.71
N LEU A 200 6.49 0.64 -7.42
CA LEU A 200 5.43 1.56 -6.99
C LEU A 200 5.75 3.03 -7.25
N LEU A 201 7.04 3.39 -7.24
CA LEU A 201 7.53 4.73 -7.54
C LEU A 201 7.69 4.99 -9.04
N GLY A 202 7.60 3.96 -9.89
CA GLY A 202 7.80 4.06 -11.34
C GLY A 202 9.27 4.25 -11.72
N THR A 203 10.21 3.69 -10.94
CA THR A 203 11.67 3.76 -11.13
C THR A 203 12.31 2.38 -11.36
N GLY A 204 11.49 1.33 -11.47
CA GLY A 204 11.86 -0.05 -11.71
C GLY A 204 11.64 -0.49 -13.14
#